data_ea6d8b0e520ef5e0204acdcbeb7815bb
#
_entry.id   ea6d8b0e520ef5e0204acdcbeb7815bb
#
_cell.length_a   1.000
_cell.length_b   1.000
_cell.length_c   1.000
_cell.angle_alpha   90.00
_cell.angle_beta   90.00
_cell.angle_gamma   90.00
#
_symmetry.space_group_name_H-M   'P 1'
#
loop_
_entity.id
_entity.type
_entity.pdbx_description
1 polymer ?
#
loop_
_entity_poly.entity_id
_entity_poly.type
_entity_poly.pdbx_seq_one_letter_code
_entity_poly.pdbx_strand_id
1 'polypeptide(L)'
;MNLATEFGSDRVFNTPLSEQGLIGFAIGCAAQGMKPVAEIQFADYVYPAFDQLINEAAKWRYREGNTGGNVGGLVVRMPCGSVGHGALYDIFFSIDTFKTKNHQRYHSQSPESLFTHVPGLRVVIPRSPAQAKGLLLASIACPDPVIFMEPKILYRAAVEQVPTEGYEIPLSQAEIVKEGRELTIISYGHPLYICSSAIAVAEKDFGISVELVDLRTVYPWDRETVLNSVRKTGRAIVVHESMANAGVGAEVAATVQEGAFLHLEAPVQRVAGWNTHTGLVYEKFNIPDVTSIYSFAFERVLH
;
A
#
# COMPACT_ATOMS: atom_id res chain seq x y z
N MET A 1 -21.11 -2.48 12.36
CA MET A 1 -20.85 -2.39 13.82
C MET A 1 -20.83 -0.91 14.17
N ASN A 2 -21.50 -0.48 15.21
CA ASN A 2 -21.43 0.91 15.66
C ASN A 2 -20.50 0.99 16.87
N LEU A 3 -19.21 1.20 16.63
CA LEU A 3 -18.19 1.27 17.66
C LEU A 3 -18.49 2.35 18.72
N ALA A 4 -19.09 3.48 18.31
CA ALA A 4 -19.46 4.53 19.27
C ALA A 4 -20.53 4.08 20.26
N THR A 5 -21.43 3.20 19.86
CA THR A 5 -22.45 2.62 20.77
C THR A 5 -21.82 1.62 21.75
N GLU A 6 -20.81 0.89 21.31
CA GLU A 6 -20.14 -0.13 22.13
C GLU A 6 -19.09 0.47 23.08
N PHE A 7 -18.31 1.44 22.61
CA PHE A 7 -17.15 1.98 23.35
C PHE A 7 -17.32 3.41 23.87
N GLY A 8 -18.45 4.05 23.57
CA GLY A 8 -18.77 5.42 23.98
C GLY A 8 -18.24 6.50 23.02
N SER A 9 -18.92 7.63 23.01
CA SER A 9 -18.59 8.80 22.17
C SER A 9 -17.29 9.50 22.60
N ASP A 10 -16.84 9.28 23.81
CA ASP A 10 -15.58 9.83 24.30
C ASP A 10 -14.35 9.16 23.66
N ARG A 11 -14.55 7.95 23.15
CA ARG A 11 -13.49 7.16 22.49
C ARG A 11 -13.68 7.05 21.00
N VAL A 12 -14.92 7.06 20.51
CA VAL A 12 -15.24 6.90 19.10
C VAL A 12 -16.23 7.99 18.67
N PHE A 13 -15.79 8.91 17.87
CA PHE A 13 -16.57 10.06 17.44
C PHE A 13 -16.22 10.50 16.02
N ASN A 14 -17.16 11.16 15.38
CA ASN A 14 -16.94 11.80 14.09
C ASN A 14 -16.49 13.25 14.29
N THR A 15 -15.73 13.74 13.33
CA THR A 15 -15.31 15.15 13.23
C THR A 15 -15.92 15.77 11.97
N PRO A 16 -15.95 17.11 11.84
CA PRO A 16 -16.13 17.72 10.54
C PRO A 16 -15.09 17.23 9.52
N LEU A 17 -15.43 17.27 8.23
CA LEU A 17 -14.48 16.93 7.15
C LEU A 17 -13.45 18.06 7.01
N SER A 18 -12.45 17.99 7.87
CA SER A 18 -11.32 18.91 7.93
C SER A 18 -10.07 18.09 8.26
N GLU A 19 -9.47 17.50 7.24
CA GLU A 19 -8.35 16.58 7.39
C GLU A 19 -7.17 17.22 8.12
N GLN A 20 -6.88 18.49 7.84
CA GLN A 20 -5.86 19.27 8.55
C GLN A 20 -6.15 19.34 10.06
N GLY A 21 -7.36 19.70 10.44
CA GLY A 21 -7.77 19.79 11.83
C GLY A 21 -7.82 18.44 12.53
N LEU A 22 -8.33 17.43 11.84
CA LEU A 22 -8.39 16.04 12.32
C LEU A 22 -6.99 15.52 12.67
N ILE A 23 -6.04 15.65 11.75
CA ILE A 23 -4.69 15.14 11.97
C ILE A 23 -3.94 15.98 13.01
N GLY A 24 -4.08 17.30 12.99
CA GLY A 24 -3.50 18.16 14.04
C GLY A 24 -4.00 17.80 15.44
N PHE A 25 -5.30 17.54 15.59
CA PHE A 25 -5.89 17.07 16.84
C PHE A 25 -5.34 15.69 17.24
N ALA A 26 -5.27 14.75 16.31
CA ALA A 26 -4.74 13.42 16.58
C ALA A 26 -3.26 13.44 17.01
N ILE A 27 -2.43 14.30 16.41
CA ILE A 27 -1.04 14.52 16.85
C ILE A 27 -1.01 15.00 18.30
N GLY A 28 -1.86 15.97 18.66
CA GLY A 28 -1.97 16.46 20.04
C GLY A 28 -2.36 15.37 21.02
N CYS A 29 -3.32 14.52 20.67
CA CYS A 29 -3.72 13.35 21.47
C CYS A 29 -2.54 12.39 21.64
N ALA A 30 -1.83 12.05 20.57
CA ALA A 30 -0.68 11.16 20.62
C ALA A 30 0.45 11.73 21.50
N ALA A 31 0.73 13.03 21.41
CA ALA A 31 1.71 13.72 22.23
C ALA A 31 1.37 13.67 23.74
N GLN A 32 0.10 13.51 24.09
CA GLN A 32 -0.37 13.30 25.47
C GLN A 32 -0.40 11.81 25.87
N GLY A 33 0.16 10.91 25.06
CA GLY A 33 0.26 9.49 25.36
C GLY A 33 -0.97 8.66 25.00
N MET A 34 -1.96 9.23 24.32
CA MET A 34 -3.08 8.46 23.75
C MET A 34 -2.63 7.72 22.48
N LYS A 35 -3.46 6.80 22.03
CA LYS A 35 -3.23 6.06 20.76
C LYS A 35 -4.38 6.36 19.78
N PRO A 36 -4.38 7.51 19.15
CA PRO A 36 -5.43 7.89 18.22
C PRO A 36 -5.33 7.12 16.90
N VAL A 37 -6.48 6.65 16.42
CA VAL A 37 -6.65 6.12 15.08
C VAL A 37 -7.51 7.11 14.32
N ALA A 38 -6.86 7.96 13.51
CA ALA A 38 -7.53 8.97 12.70
C ALA A 38 -7.90 8.38 11.34
N GLU A 39 -9.17 8.46 10.97
CA GLU A 39 -9.65 7.98 9.67
C GLU A 39 -9.85 9.13 8.71
N ILE A 40 -9.13 9.12 7.59
CA ILE A 40 -9.39 9.94 6.41
C ILE A 40 -10.22 9.10 5.45
N GLN A 41 -11.36 9.62 5.01
CA GLN A 41 -12.36 8.86 4.27
C GLN A 41 -11.82 8.26 2.95
N PHE A 42 -10.89 8.95 2.29
CA PHE A 42 -10.18 8.49 1.10
C PHE A 42 -8.76 9.09 1.06
N ALA A 43 -7.78 8.32 0.62
CA ALA A 43 -6.41 8.77 0.45
C ALA A 43 -6.29 9.97 -0.51
N ASP A 44 -7.24 10.10 -1.44
CA ASP A 44 -7.36 11.24 -2.36
C ASP A 44 -7.53 12.60 -1.65
N TYR A 45 -7.98 12.61 -0.42
CA TYR A 45 -8.25 13.82 0.39
C TYR A 45 -7.28 14.01 1.55
N VAL A 46 -6.17 13.28 1.58
CA VAL A 46 -5.14 13.43 2.63
C VAL A 46 -4.36 14.73 2.49
N TYR A 47 -4.32 15.34 1.32
CA TYR A 47 -3.46 16.49 1.02
C TYR A 47 -3.67 17.73 1.90
N PRO A 48 -4.88 18.12 2.37
CA PRO A 48 -5.03 19.20 3.34
C PRO A 48 -4.29 18.96 4.65
N ALA A 49 -4.05 17.70 5.04
CA ALA A 49 -3.31 17.32 6.25
C ALA A 49 -1.82 17.01 5.98
N PHE A 50 -1.33 17.27 4.78
CA PHE A 50 0.03 16.90 4.38
C PHE A 50 1.09 17.57 5.24
N ASP A 51 0.92 18.85 5.54
CA ASP A 51 1.82 19.60 6.44
C ASP A 51 1.87 18.98 7.83
N GLN A 52 0.73 18.65 8.43
CA GLN A 52 0.66 18.04 9.75
C GLN A 52 1.35 16.66 9.79
N LEU A 53 1.25 15.89 8.72
CA LEU A 53 1.90 14.59 8.64
C LEU A 53 3.41 14.72 8.45
N ILE A 54 3.86 15.54 7.51
CA ILE A 54 5.26 15.63 7.10
C ILE A 54 6.08 16.53 8.04
N ASN A 55 5.55 17.70 8.40
CA ASN A 55 6.30 18.66 9.18
C ASN A 55 6.10 18.49 10.67
N GLU A 56 4.96 17.98 11.11
CA GLU A 56 4.66 17.80 12.53
C GLU A 56 4.86 16.34 12.99
N ALA A 57 4.03 15.40 12.55
CA ALA A 57 4.09 14.01 13.03
C ALA A 57 5.44 13.34 12.74
N ALA A 58 5.91 13.41 11.49
CA ALA A 58 7.16 12.77 11.08
C ALA A 58 8.39 13.29 11.82
N LYS A 59 8.41 14.59 12.10
CA LYS A 59 9.56 15.27 12.72
C LYS A 59 9.48 15.37 14.25
N TRP A 60 8.38 14.91 14.84
CA TRP A 60 8.14 15.07 16.28
C TRP A 60 9.28 14.52 17.11
N ARG A 61 9.61 13.23 16.93
CA ARG A 61 10.70 12.59 17.67
C ARG A 61 12.06 13.26 17.46
N TYR A 62 12.35 13.71 16.24
CA TYR A 62 13.58 14.43 15.93
C TYR A 62 13.66 15.77 16.68
N ARG A 63 12.59 16.53 16.76
CA ARG A 63 12.54 17.82 17.48
C ARG A 63 12.61 17.65 18.99
N GLU A 64 12.02 16.60 19.53
CA GLU A 64 12.04 16.30 20.97
C GLU A 64 13.45 15.87 21.46
N GLY A 65 14.33 15.46 20.58
CA GLY A 65 15.69 15.07 20.93
C GLY A 65 15.74 13.99 22.00
N ASN A 66 16.38 14.28 23.13
CA ASN A 66 16.52 13.31 24.25
C ASN A 66 15.39 13.36 25.28
N THR A 67 14.34 14.14 25.08
CA THR A 67 13.23 14.23 26.06
C THR A 67 12.35 12.97 26.09
N GLY A 68 12.48 12.10 25.08
CA GLY A 68 11.69 10.88 24.95
C GLY A 68 10.28 11.11 24.41
N GLY A 69 9.93 12.35 24.05
CA GLY A 69 8.65 12.67 23.42
C GLY A 69 8.50 12.01 22.06
N ASN A 70 7.34 11.44 21.81
CA ASN A 70 6.99 10.88 20.51
C ASN A 70 5.47 10.99 20.27
N VAL A 71 5.05 10.74 19.05
CA VAL A 71 3.63 10.62 18.68
C VAL A 71 3.34 9.18 18.23
N GLY A 72 3.99 8.23 18.86
CA GLY A 72 3.76 6.81 18.63
C GLY A 72 2.35 6.38 19.03
N GLY A 73 1.82 5.40 18.31
CA GLY A 73 0.43 4.99 18.40
C GLY A 73 -0.54 5.86 17.59
N LEU A 74 -0.07 6.94 16.96
CA LEU A 74 -0.82 7.64 15.94
C LEU A 74 -0.89 6.78 14.67
N VAL A 75 -2.09 6.32 14.34
CA VAL A 75 -2.37 5.66 13.07
C VAL A 75 -3.30 6.54 12.25
N VAL A 76 -2.88 6.85 11.02
CA VAL A 76 -3.73 7.51 10.04
C VAL A 76 -4.14 6.50 9.01
N ARG A 77 -5.37 5.99 9.11
CA ARG A 77 -5.90 5.01 8.16
C ARG A 77 -6.73 5.68 7.07
N MET A 78 -6.59 5.16 5.86
CA MET A 78 -7.31 5.69 4.70
C MET A 78 -7.48 4.62 3.61
N PRO A 79 -8.67 4.53 3.01
CA PRO A 79 -8.88 3.72 1.82
C PRO A 79 -8.11 4.31 0.63
N CYS A 80 -7.36 3.46 -0.09
CA CYS A 80 -6.52 3.87 -1.23
C CYS A 80 -6.70 2.95 -2.44
N GLY A 81 -6.13 3.36 -3.57
CA GLY A 81 -6.05 2.56 -4.77
C GLY A 81 -7.37 2.41 -5.53
N SER A 82 -7.39 1.48 -6.47
CA SER A 82 -8.53 1.24 -7.35
C SER A 82 -9.78 0.85 -6.57
N VAL A 83 -10.94 1.27 -7.09
CA VAL A 83 -12.26 0.94 -6.55
C VAL A 83 -12.74 -0.44 -7.02
N GLY A 84 -12.25 -0.87 -8.19
CA GLY A 84 -12.61 -2.14 -8.81
C GLY A 84 -13.87 -2.06 -9.69
N HIS A 85 -14.49 -3.21 -9.90
CA HIS A 85 -15.54 -3.41 -10.90
C HIS A 85 -16.81 -2.55 -10.77
N GLY A 86 -17.02 -1.82 -9.68
CA GLY A 86 -18.15 -0.90 -9.54
C GLY A 86 -18.20 0.16 -10.66
N ALA A 87 -17.07 0.60 -11.14
CA ALA A 87 -16.97 1.53 -12.26
C ALA A 87 -17.33 0.90 -13.63
N LEU A 88 -17.24 -0.43 -13.79
CA LEU A 88 -17.57 -1.14 -15.03
C LEU A 88 -19.08 -1.37 -15.19
N TYR A 89 -19.81 -1.56 -14.11
CA TYR A 89 -21.26 -1.75 -14.17
C TYR A 89 -21.97 -0.48 -14.63
N ASP A 90 -21.50 0.69 -14.22
CA ASP A 90 -22.05 1.97 -14.63
C ASP A 90 -21.82 2.28 -16.13
N ILE A 91 -20.78 1.72 -16.76
CA ILE A 91 -20.49 1.94 -18.17
C ILE A 91 -21.46 1.15 -19.08
N PHE A 92 -21.85 -0.06 -18.68
CA PHE A 92 -22.72 -0.90 -19.50
C PHE A 92 -24.22 -0.56 -19.35
N PHE A 93 -24.63 0.01 -18.23
CA PHE A 93 -26.03 0.35 -17.97
C PHE A 93 -26.39 1.81 -18.27
N SER A 94 -25.46 2.68 -18.52
CA SER A 94 -25.73 4.11 -18.74
C SER A 94 -25.17 4.67 -20.03
N ILE A 95 -25.62 4.11 -21.18
CA ILE A 95 -25.56 4.84 -22.46
C ILE A 95 -26.33 6.17 -22.34
N ASP A 96 -27.28 6.30 -21.42
CA ASP A 96 -28.00 7.53 -21.13
C ASP A 96 -27.31 8.50 -20.14
N THR A 97 -26.24 8.10 -19.44
CA THR A 97 -25.62 8.90 -18.39
C THR A 97 -24.45 9.77 -18.88
N PHE A 98 -24.26 9.94 -20.16
CA PHE A 98 -23.44 11.07 -20.67
C PHE A 98 -23.98 12.44 -20.25
N LYS A 99 -25.19 12.47 -19.65
CA LYS A 99 -25.82 13.70 -19.15
C LYS A 99 -25.63 13.98 -17.67
N THR A 100 -25.14 13.04 -16.86
CA THR A 100 -24.84 13.32 -15.46
C THR A 100 -23.39 13.78 -15.30
N LYS A 101 -23.24 15.08 -15.10
CA LYS A 101 -21.97 15.81 -14.93
C LYS A 101 -21.21 15.49 -13.63
N ASN A 102 -21.44 14.36 -12.99
CA ASN A 102 -20.73 13.97 -11.78
C ASN A 102 -19.54 13.09 -12.12
N HIS A 103 -18.51 13.73 -12.60
CA HIS A 103 -17.20 13.12 -12.79
C HIS A 103 -16.53 12.93 -11.45
N GLN A 104 -16.75 11.81 -10.81
CA GLN A 104 -15.94 11.37 -9.68
C GLN A 104 -14.55 10.99 -10.21
N ARG A 105 -13.67 11.98 -10.32
CA ARG A 105 -12.31 11.82 -10.87
C ARG A 105 -11.26 11.46 -9.80
N TYR A 106 -11.67 11.38 -8.52
CA TYR A 106 -10.75 11.36 -7.38
C TYR A 106 -10.97 10.11 -6.60
N HIS A 107 -11.15 9.11 -6.46
CA HIS A 107 -11.37 8.00 -5.54
C HIS A 107 -10.53 6.74 -5.86
N SER A 108 -9.48 6.87 -6.69
CA SER A 108 -8.66 5.73 -7.13
C SER A 108 -7.16 5.98 -7.02
N GLN A 109 -6.73 6.99 -6.24
CA GLN A 109 -5.32 7.32 -6.13
C GLN A 109 -4.59 6.42 -5.12
N SER A 110 -3.31 6.16 -5.42
CA SER A 110 -2.35 5.47 -4.55
C SER A 110 -1.20 6.44 -4.25
N PRO A 111 -1.33 7.31 -3.23
CA PRO A 111 -0.36 8.37 -2.94
C PRO A 111 0.78 7.93 -2.00
N GLU A 112 0.99 6.64 -1.79
CA GLU A 112 1.97 6.11 -0.83
C GLU A 112 3.37 6.65 -1.04
N SER A 113 3.80 6.89 -2.29
CA SER A 113 5.14 7.39 -2.61
C SER A 113 5.43 8.76 -1.99
N LEU A 114 4.42 9.59 -1.75
CA LEU A 114 4.59 10.88 -1.09
C LEU A 114 4.97 10.75 0.38
N PHE A 115 4.59 9.67 1.03
CA PHE A 115 4.88 9.39 2.44
C PHE A 115 6.12 8.51 2.61
N THR A 116 6.46 7.68 1.62
CA THR A 116 7.67 6.84 1.68
C THR A 116 8.97 7.63 1.53
N HIS A 117 8.88 8.90 1.08
CA HIS A 117 10.02 9.81 1.02
C HIS A 117 10.28 10.55 2.35
N VAL A 118 9.42 10.41 3.35
CA VAL A 118 9.45 11.21 4.58
C VAL A 118 9.99 10.40 5.76
N PRO A 119 11.22 10.66 6.22
CA PRO A 119 11.75 10.02 7.43
C PRO A 119 10.88 10.31 8.66
N GLY A 120 10.67 9.31 9.50
CA GLY A 120 9.86 9.41 10.72
C GLY A 120 8.42 8.93 10.57
N LEU A 121 7.95 8.66 9.34
CA LEU A 121 6.68 7.96 9.08
C LEU A 121 6.94 6.47 8.78
N ARG A 122 5.91 5.66 9.00
CA ARG A 122 5.82 4.31 8.45
C ARG A 122 4.61 4.23 7.51
N VAL A 123 4.74 3.47 6.43
CA VAL A 123 3.67 3.27 5.45
C VAL A 123 3.36 1.80 5.33
N VAL A 124 2.13 1.42 5.62
CA VAL A 124 1.67 0.02 5.68
C VAL A 124 0.48 -0.17 4.75
N ILE A 125 0.52 -1.22 3.94
CA ILE A 125 -0.53 -1.55 2.96
C ILE A 125 -0.82 -3.06 3.01
N PRO A 126 -1.87 -3.50 3.71
CA PRO A 126 -2.23 -4.91 3.80
C PRO A 126 -2.83 -5.44 2.51
N ARG A 127 -2.69 -6.74 2.25
CA ARG A 127 -3.36 -7.44 1.13
C ARG A 127 -4.57 -8.27 1.53
N SER A 128 -4.74 -8.60 2.81
CA SER A 128 -5.82 -9.50 3.25
C SER A 128 -6.43 -9.09 4.59
N PRO A 129 -7.63 -9.57 4.94
CA PRO A 129 -8.25 -9.28 6.23
C PRO A 129 -7.41 -9.68 7.44
N ALA A 130 -6.74 -10.85 7.40
CA ALA A 130 -5.85 -11.28 8.47
C ALA A 130 -4.63 -10.35 8.59
N GLN A 131 -4.01 -9.98 7.48
CA GLN A 131 -2.94 -8.99 7.50
C GLN A 131 -3.41 -7.62 8.01
N ALA A 132 -4.58 -7.15 7.57
CA ALA A 132 -5.12 -5.87 8.00
C ALA A 132 -5.27 -5.81 9.53
N LYS A 133 -5.81 -6.86 10.16
CA LYS A 133 -5.93 -6.94 11.61
C LYS A 133 -4.56 -6.93 12.30
N GLY A 134 -3.65 -7.82 11.91
CA GLY A 134 -2.36 -7.97 12.58
C GLY A 134 -1.45 -6.76 12.40
N LEU A 135 -1.41 -6.18 11.20
CA LEU A 135 -0.63 -4.97 10.89
C LEU A 135 -1.22 -3.72 11.55
N LEU A 136 -2.56 -3.61 11.68
CA LEU A 136 -3.18 -2.48 12.36
C LEU A 136 -2.89 -2.51 13.87
N LEU A 137 -2.96 -3.67 14.51
CA LEU A 137 -2.59 -3.82 15.93
C LEU A 137 -1.11 -3.47 16.14
N ALA A 138 -0.21 -3.97 15.31
CA ALA A 138 1.20 -3.59 15.34
C ALA A 138 1.42 -2.09 15.10
N SER A 139 0.63 -1.47 14.22
CA SER A 139 0.69 -0.03 13.96
C SER A 139 0.28 0.80 15.18
N ILE A 140 -0.76 0.39 15.91
CA ILE A 140 -1.20 1.05 17.15
C ILE A 140 -0.16 0.87 18.28
N ALA A 141 0.57 -0.24 18.30
CA ALA A 141 1.66 -0.49 19.24
C ALA A 141 2.97 0.23 18.86
N CYS A 142 3.12 0.62 17.59
CA CYS A 142 4.33 1.21 17.04
C CYS A 142 4.69 2.55 17.71
N PRO A 143 5.97 2.80 18.07
CA PRO A 143 6.41 4.07 18.62
C PRO A 143 6.57 5.20 17.60
N ASP A 144 6.35 4.92 16.31
CA ASP A 144 6.37 5.90 15.21
C ASP A 144 4.97 6.10 14.63
N PRO A 145 4.65 7.28 14.07
CA PRO A 145 3.37 7.49 13.39
C PRO A 145 3.27 6.62 12.13
N VAL A 146 2.11 5.99 11.94
CA VAL A 146 1.87 5.05 10.83
C VAL A 146 0.79 5.58 9.89
N ILE A 147 1.09 5.63 8.61
CA ILE A 147 0.14 5.81 7.52
C ILE A 147 -0.32 4.42 7.09
N PHE A 148 -1.57 4.09 7.37
CA PHE A 148 -2.16 2.78 7.12
C PHE A 148 -3.13 2.87 5.95
N MET A 149 -2.69 2.42 4.77
CA MET A 149 -3.45 2.52 3.53
C MET A 149 -4.15 1.20 3.22
N GLU A 150 -5.46 1.24 3.11
CA GLU A 150 -6.30 0.06 2.91
C GLU A 150 -6.79 0.00 1.45
N PRO A 151 -6.38 -1.02 0.65
CA PRO A 151 -6.87 -1.14 -0.73
C PRO A 151 -8.39 -1.25 -0.78
N LYS A 152 -9.06 -0.25 -1.36
CA LYS A 152 -10.53 -0.14 -1.39
C LYS A 152 -11.23 -1.34 -2.01
N ILE A 153 -10.68 -1.85 -3.11
CA ILE A 153 -11.23 -3.01 -3.81
C ILE A 153 -11.36 -4.23 -2.90
N LEU A 154 -10.44 -4.38 -1.93
CA LEU A 154 -10.39 -5.53 -1.05
C LEU A 154 -11.49 -5.53 0.03
N TYR A 155 -12.09 -4.39 0.36
CA TYR A 155 -13.19 -4.35 1.33
C TYR A 155 -14.38 -5.24 0.97
N ARG A 156 -14.60 -5.48 -0.32
CA ARG A 156 -15.71 -6.29 -0.82
C ARG A 156 -15.24 -7.59 -1.50
N ALA A 157 -13.99 -7.64 -1.95
CA ALA A 157 -13.46 -8.76 -2.71
C ALA A 157 -12.68 -9.77 -1.84
N ALA A 158 -12.06 -9.32 -0.75
CA ALA A 158 -11.25 -10.20 0.10
C ALA A 158 -12.09 -10.81 1.24
N VAL A 159 -12.09 -12.14 1.29
CA VAL A 159 -12.72 -12.92 2.37
C VAL A 159 -11.71 -13.93 2.87
N GLU A 160 -11.48 -13.97 4.20
CA GLU A 160 -10.49 -14.82 4.82
C GLU A 160 -10.92 -15.23 6.23
N GLN A 161 -10.44 -16.38 6.70
CA GLN A 161 -10.56 -16.78 8.10
C GLN A 161 -9.60 -15.93 8.94
N VAL A 162 -10.15 -15.06 9.79
CA VAL A 162 -9.37 -14.17 10.64
C VAL A 162 -9.43 -14.67 12.07
N PRO A 163 -8.31 -14.93 12.75
CA PRO A 163 -8.30 -15.30 14.17
C PRO A 163 -9.05 -14.27 15.04
N THR A 164 -9.86 -14.73 15.96
CA THR A 164 -10.61 -13.86 16.88
C THR A 164 -9.70 -13.19 17.89
N GLU A 165 -8.70 -13.91 18.37
CA GLU A 165 -7.69 -13.42 19.32
C GLU A 165 -6.86 -12.28 18.71
N GLY A 166 -6.32 -11.41 19.59
CA GLY A 166 -5.38 -10.37 19.19
C GLY A 166 -4.04 -10.98 18.77
N TYR A 167 -3.49 -10.50 17.64
CA TYR A 167 -2.15 -10.85 17.19
C TYR A 167 -1.56 -9.68 16.42
N GLU A 168 -0.24 -9.60 16.44
CA GLU A 168 0.51 -8.59 15.70
C GLU A 168 1.32 -9.24 14.58
N ILE A 169 1.37 -8.58 13.43
CA ILE A 169 2.31 -8.90 12.36
C ILE A 169 3.40 -7.83 12.43
N PRO A 170 4.68 -8.21 12.59
CA PRO A 170 5.77 -7.25 12.70
C PRO A 170 5.84 -6.33 11.48
N LEU A 171 5.95 -5.02 11.74
CA LEU A 171 6.18 -4.03 10.71
C LEU A 171 7.59 -4.18 10.13
N SER A 172 7.77 -3.75 8.89
CA SER A 172 9.05 -3.83 8.15
C SER A 172 9.58 -5.26 7.96
N GLN A 173 8.69 -6.24 7.94
CA GLN A 173 8.98 -7.62 7.55
C GLN A 173 8.13 -8.00 6.34
N ALA A 174 8.78 -8.38 5.26
CA ALA A 174 8.12 -8.91 4.08
C ALA A 174 7.67 -10.37 4.29
N GLU A 175 6.74 -10.80 3.47
CA GLU A 175 6.29 -12.20 3.41
C GLU A 175 6.64 -12.82 2.07
N ILE A 176 7.23 -14.01 2.08
CA ILE A 176 7.30 -14.85 0.89
C ILE A 176 5.97 -15.56 0.77
N VAL A 177 5.09 -15.02 -0.07
CA VAL A 177 3.72 -15.54 -0.30
C VAL A 177 3.79 -16.87 -1.06
N LYS A 178 4.76 -17.00 -1.95
CA LYS A 178 5.02 -18.18 -2.76
C LYS A 178 6.52 -18.34 -2.96
N GLU A 179 7.05 -19.50 -2.66
CA GLU A 179 8.45 -19.83 -2.93
C GLU A 179 8.69 -20.05 -4.43
N GLY A 180 9.88 -19.63 -4.89
CA GLY A 180 10.33 -19.79 -6.26
C GLY A 180 11.85 -19.73 -6.39
N ARG A 181 12.38 -20.02 -7.60
CA ARG A 181 13.83 -20.14 -7.81
C ARG A 181 14.38 -19.43 -9.04
N GLU A 182 13.54 -18.93 -9.95
CA GLU A 182 13.99 -18.41 -11.25
C GLU A 182 13.62 -16.96 -11.50
N LEU A 183 12.65 -16.43 -10.76
CA LEU A 183 12.20 -15.05 -10.86
C LEU A 183 11.58 -14.62 -9.54
N THR A 184 11.88 -13.41 -9.08
CA THR A 184 11.21 -12.77 -7.94
C THR A 184 10.23 -11.71 -8.43
N ILE A 185 8.97 -11.78 -8.01
CA ILE A 185 8.01 -10.69 -8.13
C ILE A 185 7.85 -10.03 -6.75
N ILE A 186 8.02 -8.71 -6.69
CA ILE A 186 7.92 -7.90 -5.47
C ILE A 186 6.70 -7.00 -5.62
N SER A 187 5.80 -7.03 -4.63
CA SER A 187 4.58 -6.24 -4.68
C SER A 187 4.03 -5.96 -3.28
N TYR A 188 2.89 -5.26 -3.18
CA TYR A 188 2.16 -4.99 -1.95
C TYR A 188 0.67 -4.71 -2.26
N GLY A 189 -0.20 -4.95 -1.27
CA GLY A 189 -1.63 -4.66 -1.37
C GLY A 189 -2.36 -5.47 -2.44
N HIS A 190 -3.32 -4.85 -3.12
CA HIS A 190 -4.16 -5.50 -4.13
C HIS A 190 -3.39 -6.13 -5.31
N PRO A 191 -2.35 -5.51 -5.89
CA PRO A 191 -1.60 -6.10 -7.01
C PRO A 191 -1.07 -7.51 -6.78
N LEU A 192 -0.89 -7.95 -5.54
CA LEU A 192 -0.47 -9.34 -5.24
C LEU A 192 -1.42 -10.40 -5.78
N TYR A 193 -2.73 -10.14 -5.82
CA TYR A 193 -3.70 -11.07 -6.43
C TYR A 193 -3.52 -11.15 -7.94
N ILE A 194 -3.24 -10.01 -8.58
CA ILE A 194 -2.96 -9.94 -10.01
C ILE A 194 -1.66 -10.68 -10.33
N CYS A 195 -0.61 -10.47 -9.52
CA CYS A 195 0.66 -11.18 -9.62
C CYS A 195 0.47 -12.69 -9.50
N SER A 196 -0.29 -13.15 -8.50
CA SER A 196 -0.58 -14.59 -8.33
C SER A 196 -1.24 -15.20 -9.56
N SER A 197 -2.18 -14.49 -10.19
CA SER A 197 -2.84 -14.93 -11.41
C SER A 197 -1.88 -14.94 -12.60
N ALA A 198 -1.03 -13.92 -12.75
CA ALA A 198 -0.03 -13.86 -13.82
C ALA A 198 1.04 -14.97 -13.65
N ILE A 199 1.47 -15.24 -12.42
CA ILE A 199 2.40 -16.34 -12.10
C ILE A 199 1.83 -17.69 -12.54
N ALA A 200 0.57 -17.98 -12.21
CA ALA A 200 -0.05 -19.23 -12.59
C ALA A 200 -0.07 -19.47 -14.11
N VAL A 201 -0.25 -18.41 -14.90
CA VAL A 201 -0.18 -18.49 -16.37
C VAL A 201 1.28 -18.68 -16.81
N ALA A 202 2.21 -17.88 -16.30
CA ALA A 202 3.61 -17.92 -16.71
C ALA A 202 4.30 -19.25 -16.35
N GLU A 203 4.02 -19.80 -15.16
CA GLU A 203 4.55 -21.11 -14.76
C GLU A 203 4.08 -22.23 -15.67
N LYS A 204 2.82 -22.15 -16.14
CA LYS A 204 2.26 -23.10 -17.08
C LYS A 204 2.89 -22.98 -18.47
N ASP A 205 3.07 -21.77 -18.97
CA ASP A 205 3.48 -21.52 -20.34
C ASP A 205 5.01 -21.61 -20.51
N PHE A 206 5.78 -21.16 -19.54
CA PHE A 206 7.26 -21.13 -19.58
C PHE A 206 7.92 -22.23 -18.74
N GLY A 207 7.18 -22.92 -17.86
CA GLY A 207 7.73 -23.95 -16.97
C GLY A 207 8.67 -23.41 -15.89
N ILE A 208 8.58 -22.13 -15.56
CA ILE A 208 9.44 -21.45 -14.57
C ILE A 208 8.89 -21.51 -13.17
N SER A 209 9.76 -21.29 -12.17
CA SER A 209 9.42 -21.23 -10.75
C SER A 209 9.54 -19.80 -10.22
N VAL A 210 8.42 -19.16 -9.93
CA VAL A 210 8.35 -17.74 -9.53
C VAL A 210 8.15 -17.58 -8.03
N GLU A 211 9.00 -16.77 -7.40
CA GLU A 211 8.84 -16.33 -6.02
C GLU A 211 8.03 -15.06 -5.94
N LEU A 212 7.05 -15.00 -5.04
CA LEU A 212 6.22 -13.83 -4.82
C LEU A 212 6.46 -13.27 -3.42
N VAL A 213 6.91 -12.02 -3.35
CA VAL A 213 7.22 -11.30 -2.12
C VAL A 213 6.20 -10.18 -1.90
N ASP A 214 5.57 -10.17 -0.71
CA ASP A 214 4.69 -9.12 -0.22
C ASP A 214 5.45 -8.22 0.76
N LEU A 215 5.60 -6.95 0.43
CA LEU A 215 6.31 -5.99 1.29
C LEU A 215 5.54 -5.68 2.59
N ARG A 216 4.20 -5.72 2.60
CA ARG A 216 3.33 -5.36 3.73
C ARG A 216 3.57 -3.95 4.27
N THR A 217 4.80 -3.66 4.72
CA THR A 217 5.28 -2.34 5.07
C THR A 217 6.06 -1.79 3.89
N VAL A 218 5.53 -0.73 3.29
CA VAL A 218 6.10 -0.12 2.09
C VAL A 218 7.21 0.88 2.45
N TYR A 219 7.20 1.39 3.69
CA TYR A 219 8.30 2.19 4.25
C TYR A 219 8.34 2.10 5.79
N PRO A 220 9.50 1.90 6.39
CA PRO A 220 10.68 1.28 5.77
C PRO A 220 10.40 -0.18 5.43
N TRP A 221 10.69 -0.59 4.19
CA TRP A 221 10.46 -1.96 3.73
C TRP A 221 11.63 -2.90 4.04
N ASP A 222 11.37 -4.20 3.98
CA ASP A 222 12.33 -5.28 4.27
C ASP A 222 13.29 -5.49 3.09
N ARG A 223 14.38 -4.72 3.09
CA ARG A 223 15.41 -4.78 2.04
C ARG A 223 16.12 -6.14 2.01
N GLU A 224 16.34 -6.72 3.19
CA GLU A 224 17.11 -7.97 3.29
C GLU A 224 16.36 -9.15 2.66
N THR A 225 15.09 -9.32 2.98
CA THR A 225 14.25 -10.37 2.37
C THR A 225 14.18 -10.21 0.86
N VAL A 226 13.99 -8.99 0.35
CA VAL A 226 13.95 -8.73 -1.09
C VAL A 226 15.28 -9.05 -1.77
N LEU A 227 16.40 -8.57 -1.21
CA LEU A 227 17.73 -8.81 -1.79
C LEU A 227 18.10 -10.29 -1.77
N ASN A 228 17.77 -11.02 -0.70
CA ASN A 228 18.02 -12.46 -0.60
C ASN A 228 17.19 -13.25 -1.62
N SER A 229 15.94 -12.87 -1.82
CA SER A 229 15.08 -13.43 -2.86
C SER A 229 15.68 -13.21 -4.26
N VAL A 230 16.04 -11.96 -4.59
CA VAL A 230 16.60 -11.64 -5.92
C VAL A 230 17.96 -12.30 -6.14
N ARG A 231 18.83 -12.36 -5.13
CA ARG A 231 20.11 -13.09 -5.24
C ARG A 231 19.93 -14.58 -5.51
N LYS A 232 18.85 -15.16 -4.98
CA LYS A 232 18.50 -16.57 -5.21
C LYS A 232 17.99 -16.81 -6.63
N THR A 233 17.17 -15.90 -7.16
CA THR A 233 16.42 -16.06 -8.41
C THR A 233 17.10 -15.46 -9.65
N GLY A 234 17.99 -14.49 -9.45
CA GLY A 234 18.70 -13.79 -10.52
C GLY A 234 17.86 -12.78 -11.31
N ARG A 235 16.56 -12.75 -11.13
CA ARG A 235 15.63 -11.90 -11.92
C ARG A 235 14.58 -11.26 -11.03
N ALA A 236 14.20 -10.01 -11.35
CA ALA A 236 13.26 -9.25 -10.52
C ALA A 236 12.25 -8.45 -11.33
N ILE A 237 10.99 -8.51 -10.90
CA ILE A 237 9.89 -7.66 -11.38
C ILE A 237 9.28 -6.96 -10.16
N VAL A 238 9.10 -5.65 -10.21
CA VAL A 238 8.40 -4.89 -9.18
C VAL A 238 7.05 -4.43 -9.71
N VAL A 239 5.98 -4.77 -9.00
CA VAL A 239 4.61 -4.49 -9.42
C VAL A 239 3.91 -3.61 -8.38
N HIS A 240 3.32 -2.49 -8.78
CA HIS A 240 2.50 -1.65 -7.92
C HIS A 240 1.46 -0.84 -8.70
N GLU A 241 0.43 -0.39 -8.02
CA GLU A 241 -0.71 0.31 -8.59
C GLU A 241 -0.44 1.79 -8.88
N SER A 242 0.38 2.44 -8.05
CA SER A 242 0.75 3.84 -8.24
C SER A 242 1.56 4.08 -9.52
N MET A 243 1.70 5.35 -9.89
CA MET A 243 2.45 5.75 -11.10
C MET A 243 3.89 5.24 -11.08
N ALA A 244 4.42 4.91 -12.25
CA ALA A 244 5.81 4.46 -12.41
C ALA A 244 6.82 5.54 -12.02
N ASN A 245 6.50 6.82 -12.30
CA ASN A 245 7.39 7.94 -11.99
C ASN A 245 7.44 8.20 -10.49
N ALA A 246 8.64 8.13 -9.91
CA ALA A 246 8.88 8.30 -8.47
C ALA A 246 8.03 7.40 -7.55
N GLY A 247 7.48 6.30 -8.09
CA GLY A 247 6.77 5.29 -7.29
C GLY A 247 7.74 4.43 -6.48
N VAL A 248 7.19 3.68 -5.52
CA VAL A 248 7.96 2.76 -4.65
C VAL A 248 8.83 1.79 -5.44
N GLY A 249 8.34 1.31 -6.57
CA GLY A 249 9.10 0.41 -7.45
C GLY A 249 10.39 1.00 -8.01
N ALA A 250 10.53 2.32 -8.06
CA ALA A 250 11.78 2.96 -8.47
C ALA A 250 12.87 2.79 -7.39
N GLU A 251 12.53 2.98 -6.12
CA GLU A 251 13.43 2.77 -4.98
C GLU A 251 13.79 1.29 -4.80
N VAL A 252 12.81 0.40 -4.94
CA VAL A 252 13.05 -1.04 -4.87
C VAL A 252 14.00 -1.48 -5.98
N ALA A 253 13.78 -1.03 -7.23
CA ALA A 253 14.63 -1.35 -8.36
C ALA A 253 16.07 -0.80 -8.18
N ALA A 254 16.22 0.42 -7.67
CA ALA A 254 17.52 1.00 -7.36
C ALA A 254 18.25 0.19 -6.28
N THR A 255 17.58 -0.15 -5.18
CA THR A 255 18.14 -0.98 -4.11
C THR A 255 18.55 -2.37 -4.60
N VAL A 256 17.75 -3.00 -5.44
CA VAL A 256 18.09 -4.29 -6.05
C VAL A 256 19.31 -4.16 -6.96
N GLN A 257 19.38 -3.10 -7.76
CA GLN A 257 20.52 -2.81 -8.62
C GLN A 257 21.81 -2.61 -7.81
N GLU A 258 21.75 -1.92 -6.68
CA GLU A 258 22.91 -1.71 -5.80
C GLU A 258 23.31 -2.98 -5.03
N GLY A 259 22.32 -3.69 -4.46
CA GLY A 259 22.57 -4.77 -3.52
C GLY A 259 22.66 -6.18 -4.13
N ALA A 260 22.18 -6.38 -5.35
CA ALA A 260 22.15 -7.68 -6.03
C ALA A 260 22.70 -7.66 -7.46
N PHE A 261 23.34 -6.57 -7.91
CA PHE A 261 23.82 -6.39 -9.30
C PHE A 261 24.55 -7.61 -9.87
N LEU A 262 25.49 -8.16 -9.11
CA LEU A 262 26.32 -9.29 -9.56
C LEU A 262 25.55 -10.63 -9.66
N HIS A 263 24.31 -10.66 -9.20
CA HIS A 263 23.43 -11.82 -9.26
C HIS A 263 22.36 -11.66 -10.33
N LEU A 264 22.17 -10.45 -10.88
CA LEU A 264 21.14 -10.18 -11.87
C LEU A 264 21.53 -10.77 -13.22
N GLU A 265 20.61 -11.55 -13.78
CA GLU A 265 20.68 -12.15 -15.12
C GLU A 265 19.91 -11.33 -16.17
N ALA A 266 19.07 -10.40 -15.73
CA ALA A 266 18.29 -9.51 -16.57
C ALA A 266 18.06 -8.15 -15.88
N PRO A 267 17.75 -7.08 -16.64
CA PRO A 267 17.36 -5.81 -16.05
C PRO A 267 16.12 -5.93 -15.17
N VAL A 268 16.11 -5.26 -14.01
CA VAL A 268 14.92 -5.20 -13.14
C VAL A 268 13.77 -4.54 -13.89
N GLN A 269 12.65 -5.23 -14.03
CA GLN A 269 11.45 -4.71 -14.65
C GLN A 269 10.51 -4.08 -13.64
N ARG A 270 9.81 -3.01 -14.06
CA ARG A 270 8.76 -2.38 -13.26
C ARG A 270 7.45 -2.38 -14.04
N VAL A 271 6.42 -2.96 -13.45
CA VAL A 271 5.04 -2.91 -13.96
C VAL A 271 4.23 -2.08 -12.99
N ALA A 272 3.85 -0.89 -13.40
CA ALA A 272 3.24 0.11 -12.52
C ALA A 272 2.12 0.86 -13.24
N GLY A 273 1.35 1.62 -12.50
CA GLY A 273 0.36 2.52 -13.08
C GLY A 273 1.00 3.50 -14.06
N TRP A 274 0.22 3.94 -15.02
CA TRP A 274 0.67 4.91 -16.01
C TRP A 274 0.96 6.27 -15.36
N ASN A 275 1.88 7.04 -15.93
CA ASN A 275 2.21 8.40 -15.48
C ASN A 275 1.13 9.41 -15.92
N THR A 276 -0.11 9.12 -15.58
CA THR A 276 -1.28 9.95 -15.88
C THR A 276 -2.17 10.03 -14.64
N HIS A 277 -3.04 11.03 -14.60
CA HIS A 277 -4.07 11.06 -13.56
C HIS A 277 -5.00 9.87 -13.69
N THR A 278 -5.22 9.18 -12.57
CA THR A 278 -6.11 8.01 -12.52
C THR A 278 -7.56 8.47 -12.53
N GLY A 279 -8.28 8.17 -13.60
CA GLY A 279 -9.72 8.38 -13.68
C GLY A 279 -10.47 7.12 -13.27
N LEU A 280 -11.46 7.24 -12.39
CA LEU A 280 -12.25 6.12 -11.87
C LEU A 280 -12.78 5.19 -12.97
N VAL A 281 -13.30 5.76 -14.05
CA VAL A 281 -13.84 5.00 -15.21
C VAL A 281 -12.74 4.29 -16.02
N TYR A 282 -11.53 4.82 -15.98
CA TYR A 282 -10.39 4.32 -16.77
C TYR A 282 -9.36 3.57 -15.94
N GLU A 283 -9.62 3.31 -14.66
CA GLU A 283 -8.63 2.69 -13.77
C GLU A 283 -8.11 1.36 -14.32
N LYS A 284 -8.95 0.54 -14.98
CA LYS A 284 -8.55 -0.73 -15.60
C LYS A 284 -7.49 -0.60 -16.70
N PHE A 285 -7.32 0.59 -17.29
CA PHE A 285 -6.29 0.85 -18.29
C PHE A 285 -5.02 1.43 -17.68
N ASN A 286 -5.14 2.01 -16.48
CA ASN A 286 -4.03 2.70 -15.82
C ASN A 286 -3.26 1.81 -14.85
N ILE A 287 -3.92 0.81 -14.26
CA ILE A 287 -3.31 -0.10 -13.28
C ILE A 287 -2.76 -1.36 -13.96
N PRO A 288 -1.75 -2.00 -13.38
CA PRO A 288 -1.28 -3.30 -13.83
C PRO A 288 -2.40 -4.35 -13.87
N ASP A 289 -2.42 -5.14 -14.92
CA ASP A 289 -3.27 -6.31 -15.06
C ASP A 289 -2.44 -7.57 -15.35
N VAL A 290 -3.09 -8.72 -15.43
CA VAL A 290 -2.42 -10.01 -15.72
C VAL A 290 -1.67 -9.94 -17.04
N THR A 291 -2.26 -9.31 -18.07
CA THR A 291 -1.67 -9.21 -19.41
C THR A 291 -0.41 -8.35 -19.39
N SER A 292 -0.43 -7.20 -18.71
CA SER A 292 0.73 -6.31 -18.59
C SER A 292 1.88 -6.98 -17.83
N ILE A 293 1.61 -7.73 -16.76
CA ILE A 293 2.63 -8.48 -16.03
C ILE A 293 3.19 -9.60 -16.92
N TYR A 294 2.32 -10.31 -17.63
CA TYR A 294 2.72 -11.41 -18.50
C TYR A 294 3.56 -10.91 -19.70
N SER A 295 3.00 -10.04 -20.53
CA SER A 295 3.63 -9.64 -21.81
C SER A 295 4.82 -8.70 -21.62
N PHE A 296 4.74 -7.74 -20.67
CA PHE A 296 5.79 -6.74 -20.52
C PHE A 296 6.93 -7.17 -19.59
N ALA A 297 6.65 -8.05 -18.64
CA ALA A 297 7.62 -8.42 -17.65
C ALA A 297 8.23 -9.80 -17.88
N PHE A 298 7.40 -10.84 -18.01
CA PHE A 298 7.94 -12.19 -18.16
C PHE A 298 8.70 -12.37 -19.46
N GLU A 299 8.16 -11.92 -20.61
CA GLU A 299 8.85 -12.03 -21.90
C GLU A 299 10.20 -11.32 -21.92
N ARG A 300 10.31 -10.14 -21.27
CA ARG A 300 11.56 -9.35 -21.24
C ARG A 300 12.60 -9.85 -20.25
N VAL A 301 12.18 -10.60 -19.25
CA VAL A 301 13.06 -11.10 -18.18
C VAL A 301 13.55 -12.51 -18.49
N LEU A 302 12.79 -13.26 -19.28
CA LEU A 302 13.12 -14.65 -19.63
C LEU A 302 13.88 -14.79 -20.97
N HIS A 303 13.83 -13.77 -21.83
CA HIS A 303 14.52 -13.69 -23.11
C HIS A 303 15.54 -12.57 -23.13
#